data_59791f3785514d7faa7af448771faa3d
#
_entry.id   59791f3785514d7faa7af448771faa3d
#
_cell.length_a   1.000
_cell.length_b   1.000
_cell.length_c   1.000
_cell.angle_alpha   90.00
_cell.angle_beta   90.00
_cell.angle_gamma   90.00
#
_symmetry.space_group_name_H-M   'P 1'
#
loop_
_entity.id
_entity.type
_entity.pdbx_description
1 polymer ?
#
loop_
_entity_poly.entity_id
_entity_poly.type
_entity_poly.pdbx_seq_one_letter_code
_entity_poly.pdbx_strand_id
1 'polypeptide(L)'
;HPRSSRSEMLLLLHAASQGLLLAPTAPSRCRPVRMAEMMAPADTSLIQIEADADAVGKAVLAKVDLAAAKAISERGHFALAIPGGSVLQMLKGSKPAWADKCTLAYVNHKAVAMDDAELATHAKAGKLFLSGWKGCDTIVMDGTADAPAEAAAYEAKLQALPEDRLPRTAGGLPCFDIMLVGVGDDGHVGSLYPGRDEVLATGSWVLSVAAKTPGSISLSLPVMAAAKQVVIAACGTSIKYPQGKSDAMRQAIEGEENLSSFPACGLRPVATWVLDEAAASKLSPEYR
;
A
#
# COMPACT_ATOMS: atom_id res chain seq x y z
N HIS A 1 38.98 -61.37 -29.46
CA HIS A 1 39.19 -60.27 -28.54
C HIS A 1 38.82 -58.95 -29.21
N PRO A 2 37.83 -58.19 -28.79
CA PRO A 2 37.66 -56.81 -29.12
C PRO A 2 38.07 -55.92 -27.91
N ARG A 3 38.90 -54.97 -28.17
CA ARG A 3 39.26 -53.90 -27.25
C ARG A 3 38.11 -52.87 -27.21
N SER A 4 37.44 -52.72 -26.07
CA SER A 4 36.46 -51.66 -25.82
C SER A 4 37.21 -50.36 -25.62
N SER A 5 36.78 -49.33 -26.32
CA SER A 5 37.37 -48.00 -26.29
C SER A 5 36.94 -47.27 -25.02
N ARG A 6 37.92 -46.81 -24.27
CA ARG A 6 37.79 -45.95 -23.06
C ARG A 6 37.40 -44.49 -23.35
N SER A 7 36.96 -44.18 -24.56
CA SER A 7 36.75 -42.79 -25.01
C SER A 7 35.32 -42.27 -24.90
N GLU A 8 34.33 -43.13 -24.62
CA GLU A 8 32.92 -42.66 -24.53
C GLU A 8 32.42 -42.34 -23.13
N MET A 9 33.21 -42.61 -22.10
CA MET A 9 32.84 -42.38 -20.72
C MET A 9 33.33 -41.04 -20.15
N LEU A 10 34.05 -40.22 -20.95
CA LEU A 10 34.56 -38.90 -20.52
C LEU A 10 33.75 -37.70 -21.01
N LEU A 11 32.71 -37.90 -21.83
CA LEU A 11 31.87 -36.84 -22.39
C LEU A 11 30.55 -36.63 -21.65
N LEU A 12 30.22 -37.44 -20.65
CA LEU A 12 28.97 -37.34 -19.87
C LEU A 12 29.12 -36.71 -18.47
N LEU A 13 30.34 -36.26 -18.12
CA LEU A 13 30.64 -35.66 -16.82
C LEU A 13 30.92 -34.14 -16.83
N HIS A 14 30.69 -33.46 -17.98
CA HIS A 14 30.94 -32.02 -18.11
C HIS A 14 29.69 -31.16 -18.27
N ALA A 15 28.49 -31.71 -18.04
CA ALA A 15 27.22 -30.97 -18.16
C ALA A 15 26.50 -30.72 -16.84
N ALA A 16 27.15 -30.90 -15.71
CA ALA A 16 26.47 -30.77 -14.40
C ALA A 16 27.22 -29.85 -13.42
N SER A 17 27.76 -28.71 -13.88
CA SER A 17 28.27 -27.68 -12.97
C SER A 17 28.12 -26.26 -13.50
N GLN A 18 27.00 -25.94 -14.15
CA GLN A 18 26.56 -24.55 -14.15
C GLN A 18 25.55 -24.41 -13.02
N GLY A 19 26.09 -24.22 -11.82
CA GLY A 19 25.35 -23.74 -10.70
C GLY A 19 24.70 -22.41 -11.10
N LEU A 20 23.38 -22.43 -11.24
CA LEU A 20 22.55 -21.25 -11.33
C LEU A 20 22.81 -20.46 -10.03
N LEU A 21 23.77 -19.53 -10.08
CA LEU A 21 23.92 -18.50 -9.06
C LEU A 21 22.62 -17.70 -9.09
N LEU A 22 21.67 -18.11 -8.25
CA LEU A 22 20.55 -17.26 -7.85
C LEU A 22 21.18 -15.96 -7.35
N ALA A 23 21.04 -14.90 -8.14
CA ALA A 23 21.38 -13.57 -7.69
C ALA A 23 20.74 -13.34 -6.33
N PRO A 24 21.45 -12.76 -5.35
CA PRO A 24 20.87 -12.50 -4.04
C PRO A 24 19.64 -11.63 -4.26
N THR A 25 18.47 -12.16 -3.90
CA THR A 25 17.23 -11.40 -3.87
C THR A 25 17.50 -10.17 -3.01
N ALA A 26 17.28 -8.99 -3.59
CA ALA A 26 17.47 -7.74 -2.88
C ALA A 26 16.74 -7.82 -1.53
N PRO A 27 17.36 -7.42 -0.41
CA PRO A 27 16.75 -7.51 0.90
C PRO A 27 15.43 -6.74 0.86
N SER A 28 14.37 -7.38 1.35
CA SER A 28 13.05 -6.82 1.55
C SER A 28 13.19 -5.43 2.21
N ARG A 29 12.74 -4.37 1.52
CA ARG A 29 12.97 -2.98 1.93
C ARG A 29 12.05 -2.60 3.10
N CYS A 30 12.33 -3.07 4.30
CA CYS A 30 11.81 -2.44 5.53
C CYS A 30 12.82 -1.40 6.01
N ARG A 31 12.99 -0.29 5.30
CA ARG A 31 13.81 0.82 5.78
C ARG A 31 12.96 2.08 5.95
N PRO A 32 13.21 2.88 6.99
CA PRO A 32 12.57 4.18 7.10
C PRO A 32 13.02 5.08 5.92
N VAL A 33 12.06 5.68 5.24
CA VAL A 33 12.35 6.71 4.23
C VAL A 33 12.50 8.04 4.95
N ARG A 34 13.61 8.73 4.73
CA ARG A 34 13.85 10.05 5.33
C ARG A 34 12.99 11.10 4.62
N MET A 35 12.56 12.13 5.34
CA MET A 35 11.77 13.23 4.78
C MET A 35 12.41 13.83 3.51
N ALA A 36 13.74 14.00 3.49
CA ALA A 36 14.46 14.47 2.31
C ALA A 36 14.36 13.52 1.10
N GLU A 37 14.28 12.21 1.35
CA GLU A 37 14.13 11.20 0.29
C GLU A 37 12.69 11.17 -0.26
N MET A 38 11.70 11.60 0.53
CA MET A 38 10.28 11.66 0.11
C MET A 38 10.01 12.65 -1.03
N MET A 39 10.94 13.58 -1.27
CA MET A 39 10.83 14.56 -2.37
C MET A 39 11.54 14.14 -3.66
N ALA A 40 12.12 12.93 -3.69
CA ALA A 40 12.74 12.42 -4.92
C ALA A 40 11.69 12.23 -6.04
N PRO A 41 12.08 12.35 -7.32
CA PRO A 41 11.20 12.07 -8.45
C PRO A 41 10.60 10.67 -8.40
N ALA A 42 9.44 10.49 -9.02
CA ALA A 42 8.86 9.17 -9.18
C ALA A 42 9.75 8.32 -10.10
N ASP A 43 9.87 7.04 -9.77
CA ASP A 43 10.49 6.05 -10.65
C ASP A 43 9.46 5.69 -11.74
N THR A 44 9.77 6.03 -12.99
CA THR A 44 8.89 5.78 -14.12
C THR A 44 8.56 4.30 -14.31
N SER A 45 9.46 3.40 -13.89
CA SER A 45 9.24 1.95 -13.93
C SER A 45 8.15 1.47 -12.95
N LEU A 46 7.76 2.32 -12.00
CA LEU A 46 6.70 2.06 -11.03
C LEU A 46 5.34 2.63 -11.45
N ILE A 47 5.22 3.18 -12.66
CA ILE A 47 3.95 3.68 -13.21
C ILE A 47 3.38 2.61 -14.15
N GLN A 48 2.16 2.18 -13.85
CA GLN A 48 1.40 1.20 -14.61
C GLN A 48 0.10 1.85 -15.09
N ILE A 49 -0.09 1.93 -16.39
CA ILE A 49 -1.29 2.50 -16.99
C ILE A 49 -2.13 1.36 -17.55
N GLU A 50 -3.39 1.34 -17.15
CA GLU A 50 -4.39 0.36 -17.52
C GLU A 50 -5.49 1.01 -18.38
N ALA A 51 -6.17 0.22 -19.17
CA ALA A 51 -7.18 0.72 -20.11
C ALA A 51 -8.36 1.40 -19.39
N ASP A 52 -8.78 0.86 -18.25
CA ASP A 52 -9.96 1.31 -17.52
C ASP A 52 -9.92 0.99 -16.02
N ALA A 53 -10.96 1.40 -15.30
CA ALA A 53 -11.07 1.18 -13.86
C ALA A 53 -11.14 -0.30 -13.46
N ASP A 54 -11.71 -1.16 -14.30
CA ASP A 54 -11.79 -2.61 -14.03
C ASP A 54 -10.41 -3.24 -14.16
N ALA A 55 -9.63 -2.83 -15.15
CA ALA A 55 -8.24 -3.25 -15.33
C ALA A 55 -7.35 -2.77 -14.17
N VAL A 56 -7.52 -1.52 -13.71
CA VAL A 56 -6.86 -1.01 -12.50
C VAL A 56 -7.21 -1.89 -11.29
N GLY A 57 -8.48 -2.21 -11.07
CA GLY A 57 -8.91 -3.07 -9.97
C GLY A 57 -8.25 -4.46 -10.02
N LYS A 58 -8.18 -5.08 -11.19
CA LYS A 58 -7.50 -6.37 -11.39
C LYS A 58 -6.00 -6.29 -11.13
N ALA A 59 -5.34 -5.22 -11.60
CA ALA A 59 -3.92 -4.99 -11.36
C ALA A 59 -3.61 -4.79 -9.87
N VAL A 60 -4.46 -4.05 -9.14
CA VAL A 60 -4.33 -3.89 -7.69
C VAL A 60 -4.49 -5.23 -6.97
N LEU A 61 -5.52 -6.02 -7.28
CA LEU A 61 -5.72 -7.34 -6.67
C LEU A 61 -4.53 -8.27 -6.94
N ALA A 62 -4.02 -8.31 -8.17
CA ALA A 62 -2.85 -9.11 -8.50
C ALA A 62 -1.61 -8.71 -7.67
N LYS A 63 -1.40 -7.41 -7.42
CA LYS A 63 -0.31 -6.93 -6.57
C LYS A 63 -0.50 -7.36 -5.11
N VAL A 64 -1.73 -7.31 -4.60
CA VAL A 64 -2.07 -7.79 -3.25
C VAL A 64 -1.81 -9.28 -3.12
N ASP A 65 -2.26 -10.10 -4.09
CA ASP A 65 -2.04 -11.55 -4.09
C ASP A 65 -0.55 -11.92 -4.14
N LEU A 66 0.24 -11.22 -4.97
CA LEU A 66 1.69 -11.43 -5.05
C LEU A 66 2.39 -11.05 -3.73
N ALA A 67 2.01 -9.94 -3.12
CA ALA A 67 2.56 -9.52 -1.83
C ALA A 67 2.20 -10.52 -0.72
N ALA A 68 0.95 -11.03 -0.72
CA ALA A 68 0.50 -12.05 0.22
C ALA A 68 1.28 -13.35 0.04
N ALA A 69 1.41 -13.86 -1.19
CA ALA A 69 2.15 -15.08 -1.48
C ALA A 69 3.61 -14.99 -1.01
N LYS A 70 4.27 -13.84 -1.28
CA LYS A 70 5.64 -13.57 -0.86
C LYS A 70 5.75 -13.54 0.66
N ALA A 71 4.94 -12.74 1.34
CA ALA A 71 5.00 -12.57 2.79
C ALA A 71 4.72 -13.89 3.53
N ILE A 72 3.75 -14.65 3.07
CA ILE A 72 3.39 -15.96 3.65
C ILE A 72 4.52 -16.97 3.43
N SER A 73 5.15 -16.97 2.26
CA SER A 73 6.32 -17.83 1.99
C SER A 73 7.51 -17.48 2.88
N GLU A 74 7.74 -16.21 3.14
CA GLU A 74 8.89 -15.72 3.92
C GLU A 74 8.72 -15.91 5.45
N ARG A 75 7.51 -15.70 5.99
CA ARG A 75 7.28 -15.70 7.44
C ARG A 75 5.94 -16.28 7.91
N GLY A 76 5.15 -16.86 7.01
CA GLY A 76 3.87 -17.51 7.34
C GLY A 76 2.70 -16.54 7.52
N HIS A 77 2.88 -15.23 7.39
CA HIS A 77 1.86 -14.21 7.62
C HIS A 77 1.97 -13.02 6.66
N PHE A 78 0.85 -12.35 6.43
CA PHE A 78 0.69 -11.21 5.51
C PHE A 78 0.10 -10.01 6.23
N ALA A 79 0.73 -8.83 6.12
CA ALA A 79 0.27 -7.58 6.70
C ALA A 79 -0.18 -6.61 5.59
N LEU A 80 -1.47 -6.28 5.56
CA LEU A 80 -2.11 -5.41 4.59
C LEU A 80 -2.67 -4.16 5.26
N ALA A 81 -2.42 -2.98 4.69
CA ALA A 81 -3.13 -1.76 5.08
C ALA A 81 -3.98 -1.23 3.91
N ILE A 82 -5.21 -0.82 4.21
CA ILE A 82 -6.16 -0.31 3.21
C ILE A 82 -6.70 1.07 3.60
N PRO A 83 -6.95 1.95 2.60
CA PRO A 83 -7.57 3.26 2.85
C PRO A 83 -9.10 3.16 2.82
N GLY A 84 -9.75 4.25 3.16
CA GLY A 84 -11.14 4.48 2.79
C GLY A 84 -11.30 4.86 1.31
N GLY A 85 -12.54 5.09 0.89
CA GLY A 85 -12.85 5.65 -0.43
C GLY A 85 -12.94 4.64 -1.56
N SER A 86 -12.63 5.07 -2.78
CA SER A 86 -12.84 4.29 -4.02
C SER A 86 -11.96 3.05 -4.11
N VAL A 87 -10.81 3.04 -3.46
CA VAL A 87 -9.90 1.88 -3.46
C VAL A 87 -10.56 0.63 -2.87
N LEU A 88 -11.51 0.78 -1.93
CA LEU A 88 -12.28 -0.35 -1.39
C LEU A 88 -13.07 -1.10 -2.48
N GLN A 89 -13.53 -0.40 -3.52
CA GLN A 89 -14.28 -1.02 -4.63
C GLN A 89 -13.40 -1.99 -5.43
N MET A 90 -12.10 -1.75 -5.47
CA MET A 90 -11.15 -2.61 -6.18
C MET A 90 -10.99 -4.00 -5.53
N LEU A 91 -11.34 -4.10 -4.23
CA LEU A 91 -11.33 -5.36 -3.48
C LEU A 91 -12.70 -6.06 -3.47
N LYS A 92 -13.74 -5.44 -4.07
CA LYS A 92 -15.12 -5.93 -4.02
C LYS A 92 -15.24 -7.36 -4.50
N GLY A 93 -15.91 -8.19 -3.69
CA GLY A 93 -16.22 -9.58 -4.02
C GLY A 93 -15.02 -10.53 -3.97
N SER A 94 -13.82 -10.05 -3.66
CA SER A 94 -12.64 -10.91 -3.52
C SER A 94 -12.80 -11.89 -2.35
N LYS A 95 -12.28 -13.11 -2.52
CA LYS A 95 -12.28 -14.19 -1.52
C LYS A 95 -10.91 -14.88 -1.56
N PRO A 96 -9.86 -14.24 -1.08
CA PRO A 96 -8.52 -14.78 -1.20
C PRO A 96 -8.33 -16.02 -0.29
N ALA A 97 -7.61 -17.00 -0.79
CA ALA A 97 -7.27 -18.21 -0.03
C ALA A 97 -6.32 -17.94 1.14
N TRP A 98 -5.65 -16.80 1.14
CA TRP A 98 -4.70 -16.39 2.20
C TRP A 98 -5.35 -15.58 3.33
N ALA A 99 -6.66 -15.37 3.33
CA ALA A 99 -7.34 -14.48 4.29
C ALA A 99 -7.07 -14.86 5.75
N ASP A 100 -7.02 -16.13 6.10
CA ASP A 100 -6.73 -16.65 7.44
C ASP A 100 -5.28 -16.40 7.93
N LYS A 101 -4.41 -15.97 7.04
CA LYS A 101 -3.01 -15.61 7.32
C LYS A 101 -2.77 -14.10 7.19
N CYS A 102 -3.82 -13.29 7.19
CA CYS A 102 -3.74 -11.87 6.98
C CYS A 102 -4.08 -11.09 8.25
N THR A 103 -3.25 -10.10 8.58
CA THR A 103 -3.62 -8.98 9.44
C THR A 103 -3.93 -7.78 8.55
N LEU A 104 -5.17 -7.29 8.63
CA LEU A 104 -5.64 -6.11 7.91
C LEU A 104 -5.74 -4.93 8.86
N ALA A 105 -5.15 -3.80 8.45
CA ALA A 105 -5.25 -2.51 9.15
C ALA A 105 -5.80 -1.42 8.23
N TYR A 106 -6.24 -0.32 8.81
CA TYR A 106 -6.72 0.84 8.07
C TYR A 106 -5.65 1.92 8.01
N VAL A 107 -5.39 2.45 6.81
CA VAL A 107 -4.55 3.63 6.59
C VAL A 107 -5.17 4.85 7.26
N ASN A 108 -6.49 4.96 7.15
CA ASN A 108 -7.27 6.02 7.80
C ASN A 108 -8.70 5.55 8.06
N HIS A 109 -9.31 6.14 9.07
CA HIS A 109 -10.70 5.87 9.42
C HIS A 109 -11.34 7.09 10.07
N LYS A 110 -12.65 7.27 9.92
CA LYS A 110 -13.41 8.27 10.67
C LYS A 110 -13.56 7.84 12.15
N ALA A 111 -13.49 8.80 13.07
CA ALA A 111 -13.81 8.56 14.48
C ALA A 111 -15.34 8.49 14.66
N VAL A 112 -15.87 7.31 14.41
CA VAL A 112 -17.31 6.98 14.44
C VAL A 112 -17.47 5.52 14.86
N ALA A 113 -18.68 5.11 15.22
CA ALA A 113 -19.00 3.71 15.48
C ALA A 113 -18.60 2.82 14.30
N MET A 114 -18.05 1.63 14.57
CA MET A 114 -17.51 0.73 13.53
C MET A 114 -18.57 0.20 12.58
N ASP A 115 -19.83 0.18 12.99
CA ASP A 115 -21.00 -0.24 12.22
C ASP A 115 -21.69 0.92 11.47
N ASP A 116 -21.21 2.17 11.60
CA ASP A 116 -21.74 3.30 10.83
C ASP A 116 -21.60 3.00 9.32
N ALA A 117 -22.74 2.77 8.69
CA ALA A 117 -22.80 2.31 7.31
C ALA A 117 -22.32 3.36 6.29
N GLU A 118 -22.34 4.65 6.66
CA GLU A 118 -22.01 5.76 5.76
C GLU A 118 -20.60 6.31 5.99
N LEU A 119 -20.12 6.29 7.21
CA LEU A 119 -18.85 6.94 7.55
C LEU A 119 -17.75 5.94 7.89
N ALA A 120 -18.06 4.78 8.50
CA ALA A 120 -17.06 3.81 8.87
C ALA A 120 -16.47 3.07 7.65
N THR A 121 -15.16 3.17 7.46
CA THR A 121 -14.44 2.40 6.44
C THR A 121 -14.60 0.90 6.69
N HIS A 122 -14.61 0.46 7.96
CA HIS A 122 -14.80 -0.93 8.36
C HIS A 122 -16.17 -1.48 7.91
N ALA A 123 -17.26 -0.76 8.17
CA ALA A 123 -18.59 -1.18 7.72
C ALA A 123 -18.68 -1.31 6.20
N LYS A 124 -18.07 -0.37 5.46
CA LYS A 124 -18.00 -0.42 3.99
C LYS A 124 -17.18 -1.61 3.49
N ALA A 125 -16.02 -1.86 4.09
CA ALA A 125 -15.18 -3.02 3.76
C ALA A 125 -15.94 -4.33 4.05
N GLY A 126 -16.68 -4.41 5.16
CA GLY A 126 -17.56 -5.52 5.50
C GLY A 126 -18.56 -5.85 4.40
N LYS A 127 -19.24 -4.83 3.89
CA LYS A 127 -20.22 -4.97 2.80
C LYS A 127 -19.59 -5.36 1.47
N LEU A 128 -18.39 -4.87 1.18
CA LEU A 128 -17.76 -5.04 -0.14
C LEU A 128 -17.02 -6.38 -0.27
N PHE A 129 -16.25 -6.79 0.74
CA PHE A 129 -15.36 -7.94 0.64
C PHE A 129 -15.01 -8.60 1.98
N LEU A 130 -14.84 -7.83 3.06
CA LEU A 130 -14.21 -8.33 4.29
C LEU A 130 -15.03 -9.43 4.99
N SER A 131 -16.38 -9.39 4.89
CA SER A 131 -17.24 -10.48 5.38
C SER A 131 -16.97 -11.83 4.66
N GLY A 132 -16.39 -11.78 3.48
CA GLY A 132 -15.95 -12.94 2.70
C GLY A 132 -14.53 -13.42 3.02
N TRP A 133 -13.72 -12.60 3.71
CA TRP A 133 -12.32 -12.91 4.07
C TRP A 133 -12.27 -13.70 5.38
N LYS A 134 -12.54 -15.01 5.28
CA LYS A 134 -12.64 -15.88 6.45
C LYS A 134 -11.31 -15.98 7.19
N GLY A 135 -11.34 -15.74 8.50
CA GLY A 135 -10.17 -15.82 9.38
C GLY A 135 -9.21 -14.63 9.31
N CYS A 136 -9.52 -13.60 8.50
CA CYS A 136 -8.72 -12.38 8.47
C CYS A 136 -8.76 -11.65 9.84
N ASP A 137 -7.59 -11.41 10.41
CA ASP A 137 -7.43 -10.65 11.64
C ASP A 137 -7.47 -9.15 11.30
N THR A 138 -8.55 -8.47 11.67
CA THR A 138 -8.75 -7.06 11.32
C THR A 138 -8.54 -6.18 12.54
N ILE A 139 -7.56 -5.29 12.48
CA ILE A 139 -7.32 -4.29 13.53
C ILE A 139 -8.31 -3.14 13.34
N VAL A 140 -9.22 -3.01 14.29
CA VAL A 140 -10.28 -1.99 14.28
C VAL A 140 -10.08 -0.97 15.41
N MET A 141 -10.65 0.21 15.23
CA MET A 141 -10.74 1.23 16.28
C MET A 141 -11.75 0.80 17.36
N ASP A 142 -11.82 1.53 18.44
CA ASP A 142 -12.82 1.31 19.49
C ASP A 142 -14.22 1.79 19.09
N GLY A 143 -14.29 2.72 18.14
CA GLY A 143 -15.54 3.19 17.56
C GLY A 143 -16.14 4.38 18.30
N THR A 144 -15.30 5.20 18.90
CA THR A 144 -15.72 6.44 19.57
C THR A 144 -15.64 7.65 18.65
N ALA A 145 -16.19 8.79 19.10
CA ALA A 145 -16.08 10.08 18.41
C ALA A 145 -14.82 10.88 18.81
N ASP A 146 -14.04 10.38 19.76
CA ASP A 146 -12.80 11.01 20.24
C ASP A 146 -11.62 10.60 19.39
N ALA A 147 -11.34 11.37 18.35
CA ALA A 147 -10.26 11.04 17.41
C ALA A 147 -8.85 10.98 18.06
N PRO A 148 -8.47 11.83 19.03
CA PRO A 148 -7.23 11.66 19.79
C PRO A 148 -7.16 10.33 20.56
N ALA A 149 -8.21 9.95 21.28
CA ALA A 149 -8.25 8.67 21.99
C ALA A 149 -8.19 7.49 21.02
N GLU A 150 -8.95 7.56 19.92
CA GLU A 150 -8.91 6.53 18.86
C GLU A 150 -7.53 6.37 18.21
N ALA A 151 -6.81 7.47 17.95
CA ALA A 151 -5.47 7.42 17.40
C ALA A 151 -4.50 6.71 18.35
N ALA A 152 -4.52 7.06 19.63
CA ALA A 152 -3.67 6.43 20.66
C ALA A 152 -4.00 4.93 20.84
N ALA A 153 -5.29 4.59 20.92
CA ALA A 153 -5.74 3.20 21.08
C ALA A 153 -5.38 2.36 19.83
N TYR A 154 -5.58 2.90 18.64
CA TYR A 154 -5.26 2.20 17.40
C TYR A 154 -3.75 1.99 17.24
N GLU A 155 -2.93 2.99 17.57
CA GLU A 155 -1.48 2.86 17.61
C GLU A 155 -1.04 1.76 18.58
N ALA A 156 -1.60 1.74 19.80
CA ALA A 156 -1.30 0.71 20.79
C ALA A 156 -1.65 -0.70 20.28
N LYS A 157 -2.77 -0.88 19.58
CA LYS A 157 -3.14 -2.15 18.96
C LYS A 157 -2.12 -2.59 17.90
N LEU A 158 -1.66 -1.66 17.05
CA LEU A 158 -0.63 -1.96 16.05
C LEU A 158 0.72 -2.30 16.70
N GLN A 159 1.10 -1.59 17.76
CA GLN A 159 2.34 -1.83 18.51
C GLN A 159 2.32 -3.18 19.24
N ALA A 160 1.16 -3.63 19.70
CA ALA A 160 0.98 -4.91 20.38
C ALA A 160 1.11 -6.13 19.45
N LEU A 161 1.02 -5.94 18.13
CA LEU A 161 1.20 -7.04 17.17
C LEU A 161 2.65 -7.54 17.20
N PRO A 162 2.87 -8.86 17.25
CA PRO A 162 4.20 -9.43 17.18
C PRO A 162 4.82 -9.21 15.78
N GLU A 163 6.15 -9.22 15.69
CA GLU A 163 6.87 -8.88 14.45
C GLU A 163 6.68 -9.88 13.32
N ASP A 164 6.31 -11.11 13.62
CA ASP A 164 5.92 -12.09 12.60
C ASP A 164 4.60 -11.72 11.92
N ARG A 165 3.73 -10.98 12.61
CA ARG A 165 2.46 -10.48 12.07
C ARG A 165 2.59 -9.10 11.43
N LEU A 166 3.27 -8.16 12.09
CA LEU A 166 3.54 -6.84 11.57
C LEU A 166 5.02 -6.50 11.80
N PRO A 167 5.90 -6.74 10.82
CA PRO A 167 7.32 -6.42 10.93
C PRO A 167 7.60 -4.97 11.27
N ARG A 168 8.80 -4.70 11.76
CA ARG A 168 9.28 -3.35 12.06
C ARG A 168 10.48 -3.01 11.18
N THR A 169 10.62 -1.74 10.84
CA THR A 169 11.86 -1.22 10.28
C THR A 169 12.95 -1.16 11.35
N ALA A 170 14.22 -0.96 10.96
CA ALA A 170 15.30 -0.72 11.91
C ALA A 170 15.05 0.52 12.80
N GLY A 171 14.24 1.47 12.36
CA GLY A 171 13.80 2.65 13.12
C GLY A 171 12.54 2.42 13.96
N GLY A 172 12.03 1.18 14.04
CA GLY A 172 10.86 0.82 14.85
C GLY A 172 9.52 1.11 14.21
N LEU A 173 9.44 1.64 12.97
CA LEU A 173 8.15 1.87 12.30
C LEU A 173 7.52 0.55 11.86
N PRO A 174 6.17 0.43 11.86
CA PRO A 174 5.48 -0.74 11.33
C PRO A 174 5.71 -0.86 9.83
N CYS A 175 5.96 -2.07 9.36
CA CYS A 175 6.30 -2.34 7.97
C CYS A 175 5.26 -3.30 7.36
N PHE A 176 4.19 -2.76 6.80
CA PHE A 176 3.20 -3.54 6.06
C PHE A 176 3.82 -4.16 4.80
N ASP A 177 3.41 -5.34 4.40
CA ASP A 177 3.90 -5.97 3.18
C ASP A 177 3.40 -5.23 1.94
N ILE A 178 2.15 -4.77 1.99
CA ILE A 178 1.57 -3.87 1.01
C ILE A 178 0.60 -2.91 1.68
N MET A 179 0.63 -1.68 1.23
CA MET A 179 -0.30 -0.64 1.63
C MET A 179 -0.97 -0.07 0.39
N LEU A 180 -2.29 -0.11 0.37
CA LEU A 180 -3.08 0.57 -0.65
C LEU A 180 -3.35 1.99 -0.18
N VAL A 181 -3.20 2.96 -1.05
CA VAL A 181 -3.41 4.38 -0.74
C VAL A 181 -4.24 5.03 -1.84
N GLY A 182 -5.24 5.82 -1.45
CA GLY A 182 -5.95 6.70 -2.36
C GLY A 182 -5.40 8.12 -2.27
N VAL A 183 -5.49 8.87 -3.36
CA VAL A 183 -5.11 10.30 -3.41
C VAL A 183 -6.35 11.15 -3.62
N GLY A 184 -6.49 12.22 -2.83
CA GLY A 184 -7.50 13.26 -3.06
C GLY A 184 -7.16 14.14 -4.28
N ASP A 185 -8.10 14.93 -4.73
CA ASP A 185 -7.89 15.94 -5.76
C ASP A 185 -6.99 17.10 -5.29
N ASP A 186 -6.96 17.33 -3.98
CA ASP A 186 -6.10 18.26 -3.27
C ASP A 186 -4.74 17.63 -2.85
N GLY A 187 -4.48 16.40 -3.23
CA GLY A 187 -3.26 15.67 -2.89
C GLY A 187 -3.22 15.03 -1.52
N HIS A 188 -4.32 15.04 -0.74
CA HIS A 188 -4.33 14.33 0.54
C HIS A 188 -4.17 12.83 0.36
N VAL A 189 -3.47 12.18 1.29
CA VAL A 189 -3.34 10.73 1.42
C VAL A 189 -3.80 10.30 2.82
N GLY A 190 -4.53 9.20 2.91
CA GLY A 190 -5.18 8.83 4.17
C GLY A 190 -6.14 9.93 4.64
N SER A 191 -5.86 10.53 5.80
CA SER A 191 -6.51 11.76 6.27
C SER A 191 -5.52 12.92 6.45
N LEU A 192 -4.34 12.86 5.81
CA LEU A 192 -3.33 13.92 5.84
C LEU A 192 -3.64 14.95 4.75
N TYR A 193 -4.20 16.09 5.16
CA TYR A 193 -4.65 17.16 4.25
C TYR A 193 -3.59 18.26 4.08
N PRO A 194 -3.51 18.90 2.88
CA PRO A 194 -2.62 20.02 2.65
C PRO A 194 -2.70 21.13 3.71
N GLY A 195 -1.57 21.74 4.00
CA GLY A 195 -1.46 22.88 4.90
C GLY A 195 -1.64 22.55 6.38
N ARG A 196 -1.63 21.28 6.77
CA ARG A 196 -1.79 20.83 8.15
C ARG A 196 -0.52 20.22 8.72
N ASP A 197 -0.28 20.47 10.01
CA ASP A 197 0.93 20.01 10.70
C ASP A 197 1.04 18.48 10.76
N GLU A 198 -0.10 17.77 10.74
CA GLU A 198 -0.12 16.31 10.74
C GLU A 198 0.64 15.69 9.54
N VAL A 199 0.74 16.41 8.43
CA VAL A 199 1.51 15.94 7.24
C VAL A 199 2.99 15.78 7.56
N LEU A 200 3.54 16.68 8.39
CA LEU A 200 4.96 16.71 8.75
C LEU A 200 5.27 15.96 10.06
N ALA A 201 4.27 15.35 10.69
CA ALA A 201 4.45 14.63 11.94
C ALA A 201 5.27 13.35 11.75
N THR A 202 6.28 13.13 12.61
CA THR A 202 7.18 11.97 12.55
C THR A 202 7.25 11.16 13.84
N GLY A 203 6.66 11.66 14.92
CA GLY A 203 6.78 11.07 16.27
C GLY A 203 5.80 9.96 16.59
N SER A 204 4.73 9.79 15.81
CA SER A 204 3.67 8.81 16.04
C SER A 204 3.40 7.99 14.79
N TRP A 205 2.92 6.77 14.99
CA TRP A 205 2.47 5.92 13.87
C TRP A 205 1.10 6.34 13.38
N VAL A 206 0.22 6.72 14.32
CA VAL A 206 -1.17 7.08 14.07
C VAL A 206 -1.43 8.49 14.58
N LEU A 207 -2.03 9.31 13.75
CA LEU A 207 -2.33 10.71 14.01
C LEU A 207 -3.82 10.91 14.13
N SER A 208 -4.23 11.74 15.09
CA SER A 208 -5.57 12.31 15.14
C SER A 208 -5.65 13.48 14.18
N VAL A 209 -6.69 13.53 13.35
CA VAL A 209 -6.89 14.57 12.34
C VAL A 209 -8.26 15.20 12.47
N ALA A 210 -8.28 16.46 12.86
CA ALA A 210 -9.52 17.25 13.05
C ALA A 210 -9.86 18.16 11.87
N ALA A 211 -9.39 17.80 10.66
CA ALA A 211 -9.64 18.59 9.44
C ALA A 211 -11.11 18.63 9.01
N LYS A 212 -11.89 17.63 9.41
CA LYS A 212 -13.32 17.47 9.07
C LYS A 212 -14.08 16.95 10.28
N THR A 213 -15.39 17.13 10.30
CA THR A 213 -16.31 16.57 11.31
C THR A 213 -17.08 15.41 10.66
N PRO A 214 -17.12 14.21 11.26
CA PRO A 214 -16.32 13.81 12.42
C PRO A 214 -14.83 13.79 12.12
N GLY A 215 -14.01 13.84 13.18
CA GLY A 215 -12.56 13.67 13.10
C GLY A 215 -12.16 12.32 12.50
N SER A 216 -10.88 12.14 12.29
CA SER A 216 -10.34 10.89 11.71
C SER A 216 -9.06 10.49 12.41
N ILE A 217 -8.68 9.24 12.27
CA ILE A 217 -7.30 8.81 12.44
C ILE A 217 -6.64 8.63 11.08
N SER A 218 -5.31 8.74 11.04
CA SER A 218 -4.50 8.45 9.86
C SER A 218 -3.15 7.87 10.26
N LEU A 219 -2.66 6.87 9.55
CA LEU A 219 -1.25 6.54 9.61
C LEU A 219 -0.43 7.77 9.20
N SER A 220 0.71 7.98 9.84
CA SER A 220 1.61 9.07 9.47
C SER A 220 2.31 8.80 8.14
N LEU A 221 2.76 9.85 7.46
CA LEU A 221 3.44 9.72 6.17
C LEU A 221 4.71 8.83 6.24
N PRO A 222 5.57 8.93 7.28
CA PRO A 222 6.67 7.99 7.46
C PRO A 222 6.24 6.52 7.57
N VAL A 223 5.12 6.23 8.23
CA VAL A 223 4.58 4.86 8.30
C VAL A 223 4.08 4.39 6.93
N MET A 224 3.40 5.25 6.19
CA MET A 224 2.97 4.91 4.83
C MET A 224 4.17 4.60 3.93
N ALA A 225 5.20 5.44 3.97
CA ALA A 225 6.41 5.27 3.17
C ALA A 225 7.28 4.07 3.59
N ALA A 226 7.12 3.56 4.82
CA ALA A 226 7.87 2.42 5.36
C ALA A 226 7.32 1.07 4.90
N ALA A 227 6.13 0.99 4.29
CA ALA A 227 5.60 -0.26 3.76
C ALA A 227 6.54 -0.85 2.68
N LYS A 228 6.60 -2.19 2.59
CA LYS A 228 7.42 -2.87 1.56
C LYS A 228 6.98 -2.52 0.15
N GLN A 229 5.68 -2.36 -0.03
CA GLN A 229 5.05 -1.89 -1.26
C GLN A 229 3.96 -0.88 -0.91
N VAL A 230 4.02 0.29 -1.52
CA VAL A 230 2.93 1.27 -1.51
C VAL A 230 2.29 1.25 -2.89
N VAL A 231 0.99 1.02 -2.96
CA VAL A 231 0.24 1.05 -4.23
C VAL A 231 -0.76 2.20 -4.17
N ILE A 232 -0.57 3.17 -5.03
CA ILE A 232 -1.52 4.25 -5.24
C ILE A 232 -2.34 3.92 -6.48
N ALA A 233 -3.65 3.78 -6.31
CA ALA A 233 -4.55 3.49 -7.41
C ALA A 233 -5.51 4.65 -7.65
N ALA A 234 -5.59 5.11 -8.90
CA ALA A 234 -6.50 6.17 -9.30
C ALA A 234 -7.12 5.88 -10.67
N CYS A 235 -8.44 6.08 -10.74
CA CYS A 235 -9.19 6.02 -11.98
C CYS A 235 -9.71 7.42 -12.31
N GLY A 236 -10.00 7.67 -13.58
CA GLY A 236 -10.40 8.97 -14.13
C GLY A 236 -11.59 9.62 -13.42
N THR A 237 -12.72 9.71 -14.08
CA THR A 237 -13.89 10.39 -13.53
C THR A 237 -14.72 9.51 -12.61
N SER A 238 -15.34 10.12 -11.61
CA SER A 238 -16.32 9.50 -10.73
C SER A 238 -17.35 10.52 -10.29
N ILE A 239 -18.45 10.08 -9.66
CA ILE A 239 -19.46 10.99 -9.10
C ILE A 239 -18.81 12.03 -8.16
N LYS A 240 -17.86 11.60 -7.34
CA LYS A 240 -17.12 12.48 -6.41
C LYS A 240 -16.12 13.39 -7.12
N TYR A 241 -15.54 12.93 -8.22
CA TYR A 241 -14.49 13.62 -8.97
C TYR A 241 -14.90 13.72 -10.46
N PRO A 242 -15.89 14.56 -10.80
CA PRO A 242 -16.38 14.67 -12.17
C PRO A 242 -15.35 15.26 -13.14
N GLN A 243 -14.40 16.05 -12.64
CA GLN A 243 -13.27 16.58 -13.41
C GLN A 243 -12.12 15.58 -13.56
N GLY A 244 -12.24 14.41 -12.94
CA GLY A 244 -11.23 13.37 -12.98
C GLY A 244 -10.10 13.55 -11.97
N LYS A 245 -9.12 12.67 -12.04
CA LYS A 245 -7.94 12.64 -11.18
C LYS A 245 -6.65 13.03 -11.88
N SER A 246 -6.70 13.36 -13.17
CA SER A 246 -5.50 13.57 -13.98
C SER A 246 -4.61 14.71 -13.48
N ASP A 247 -5.20 15.83 -13.00
CA ASP A 247 -4.43 16.92 -12.41
C ASP A 247 -3.72 16.50 -11.13
N ALA A 248 -4.46 15.81 -10.23
CA ALA A 248 -3.90 15.33 -8.99
C ALA A 248 -2.79 14.28 -9.23
N MET A 249 -2.94 13.41 -10.22
CA MET A 249 -1.91 12.42 -10.55
C MET A 249 -0.67 13.07 -11.15
N ARG A 250 -0.86 14.05 -12.02
CA ARG A 250 0.26 14.83 -12.54
C ARG A 250 1.03 15.52 -11.43
N GLN A 251 0.36 16.24 -10.54
CA GLN A 251 0.99 16.91 -9.41
C GLN A 251 1.69 15.90 -8.47
N ALA A 252 1.05 14.78 -8.16
CA ALA A 252 1.62 13.77 -7.28
C ALA A 252 2.89 13.13 -7.86
N ILE A 253 2.94 12.86 -9.16
CA ILE A 253 4.01 12.09 -9.80
C ILE A 253 5.17 12.99 -10.26
N GLU A 254 4.88 14.08 -10.98
CA GLU A 254 5.88 14.92 -11.65
C GLU A 254 5.87 16.39 -11.19
N GLY A 255 4.94 16.78 -10.30
CA GLY A 255 4.85 18.17 -9.84
C GLY A 255 5.99 18.59 -8.91
N GLU A 256 6.15 19.90 -8.74
CA GLU A 256 7.17 20.52 -7.89
C GLU A 256 6.66 20.83 -6.46
N GLU A 257 5.44 20.42 -6.14
CA GLU A 257 4.81 20.63 -4.84
C GLU A 257 5.60 19.97 -3.71
N ASN A 258 5.57 20.60 -2.53
CA ASN A 258 6.17 20.06 -1.33
C ASN A 258 5.15 19.24 -0.50
N LEU A 259 5.64 18.53 0.52
CA LEU A 259 4.82 17.69 1.39
C LEU A 259 3.65 18.45 2.01
N SER A 260 3.86 19.70 2.44
CA SER A 260 2.82 20.48 3.10
C SER A 260 1.72 20.89 2.13
N SER A 261 2.07 21.24 0.88
CA SER A 261 1.10 21.68 -0.13
C SER A 261 0.40 20.51 -0.84
N PHE A 262 1.08 19.35 -0.98
CA PHE A 262 0.55 18.19 -1.68
C PHE A 262 1.10 16.88 -1.09
N PRO A 263 0.50 16.36 0.00
CA PRO A 263 1.04 15.24 0.77
C PRO A 263 1.37 13.98 -0.05
N ALA A 264 0.64 13.72 -1.13
CA ALA A 264 0.87 12.55 -1.99
C ALA A 264 2.28 12.51 -2.60
N CYS A 265 2.94 13.67 -2.81
CA CYS A 265 4.30 13.71 -3.34
C CYS A 265 5.31 13.03 -2.40
N GLY A 266 5.00 12.93 -1.10
CA GLY A 266 5.84 12.22 -0.14
C GLY A 266 5.89 10.70 -0.34
N LEU A 267 4.97 10.13 -1.11
CA LEU A 267 4.98 8.72 -1.47
C LEU A 267 5.60 8.47 -2.86
N ARG A 268 5.92 9.53 -3.59
CA ARG A 268 6.46 9.48 -4.96
C ARG A 268 7.63 8.49 -5.14
N PRO A 269 8.66 8.48 -4.28
CA PRO A 269 9.83 7.63 -4.50
C PRO A 269 9.60 6.16 -4.13
N VAL A 270 8.45 5.81 -3.52
CA VAL A 270 8.19 4.45 -3.01
C VAL A 270 6.91 3.84 -3.56
N ALA A 271 6.04 4.64 -4.18
CA ALA A 271 4.75 4.17 -4.65
C ALA A 271 4.83 3.55 -6.05
N THR A 272 4.12 2.43 -6.21
CA THR A 272 3.68 1.97 -7.53
C THR A 272 2.36 2.66 -7.84
N TRP A 273 2.31 3.37 -8.96
CA TRP A 273 1.13 4.08 -9.43
C TRP A 273 0.36 3.20 -10.41
N VAL A 274 -0.87 2.84 -10.09
CA VAL A 274 -1.75 2.07 -10.97
C VAL A 274 -2.90 2.97 -11.40
N LEU A 275 -2.84 3.43 -12.63
CA LEU A 275 -3.73 4.47 -13.17
C LEU A 275 -4.51 3.91 -14.36
N ASP A 276 -5.72 4.41 -14.60
CA ASP A 276 -6.33 4.25 -15.91
C ASP A 276 -5.84 5.35 -16.88
N GLU A 277 -6.10 5.17 -18.18
CA GLU A 277 -5.73 6.13 -19.21
C GLU A 277 -6.26 7.55 -18.91
N ALA A 278 -7.46 7.66 -18.32
CA ALA A 278 -8.08 8.94 -18.00
C ALA A 278 -7.34 9.63 -16.85
N ALA A 279 -6.95 8.90 -15.78
CA ALA A 279 -6.16 9.44 -14.68
C ALA A 279 -4.73 9.80 -15.11
N ALA A 280 -4.15 9.06 -16.07
CA ALA A 280 -2.82 9.30 -16.62
C ALA A 280 -2.80 10.36 -17.73
N SER A 281 -3.94 10.88 -18.18
CA SER A 281 -4.06 11.69 -19.41
C SER A 281 -3.23 12.97 -19.43
N LYS A 282 -2.90 13.51 -18.27
CA LYS A 282 -2.10 14.75 -18.12
C LYS A 282 -0.63 14.51 -17.74
N LEU A 283 -0.21 13.24 -17.61
CA LEU A 283 1.20 12.94 -17.39
C LEU A 283 2.03 13.29 -18.64
N SER A 284 3.25 13.73 -18.41
CA SER A 284 4.24 13.95 -19.47
C SER A 284 4.60 12.63 -20.16
N PRO A 285 5.05 12.65 -21.43
CA PRO A 285 5.34 11.44 -22.18
C PRO A 285 6.33 10.48 -21.51
N GLU A 286 7.26 11.00 -20.70
CA GLU A 286 8.25 10.22 -19.96
C GLU A 286 7.66 9.39 -18.80
N TYR A 287 6.43 9.75 -18.33
CA TYR A 287 5.69 9.07 -17.27
C TYR A 287 4.52 8.23 -17.78
N ARG A 288 4.39 8.06 -19.10
CA ARG A 288 3.28 7.34 -19.76
C ARG A 288 3.72 6.09 -20.46
#